data_3faeb519d5fec271533617782ae73893
#
_entry.id   3faeb519d5fec271533617782ae73893
#
_cell.length_a   1.000
_cell.length_b   1.000
_cell.length_c   1.000
_cell.angle_alpha   90.00
_cell.angle_beta   90.00
_cell.angle_gamma   90.00
#
_symmetry.space_group_name_H-M   'P 1'
#
loop_
_entity.id
_entity.type
_entity.pdbx_description
1 polymer ?
#
loop_
_entity_poly.entity_id
_entity_poly.type
_entity_poly.pdbx_seq_one_letter_code
_entity_poly.pdbx_strand_id
1 'polypeptide(L)' 'DMDRKEDLIQMLEKIQNPNHLAMVYGFVKRMYLEEQKEREKRHE' A
#
# COMPACT_ATOMS: atom_id res chain seq x y z
N ASP A 1 -11.78 -3.25 4.09
CA ASP A 1 -12.42 -2.12 4.72
C ASP A 1 -12.27 -0.87 3.89
N MET A 2 -13.38 -0.45 3.30
CA MET A 2 -13.37 0.64 2.32
C MET A 2 -13.06 1.99 2.97
N ASP A 3 -13.59 2.21 4.17
CA ASP A 3 -13.40 3.50 4.83
C ASP A 3 -11.93 3.73 5.14
N ARG A 4 -11.26 2.71 5.62
CA ARG A 4 -9.86 2.84 5.96
C ARG A 4 -9.01 3.05 4.72
N LYS A 5 -9.36 2.38 3.64
CA LYS A 5 -8.62 2.51 2.40
C LYS A 5 -8.78 3.91 1.81
N GLU A 6 -10.00 4.41 1.81
CA GLU A 6 -10.22 5.75 1.29
C GLU A 6 -9.53 6.79 2.13
N ASP A 7 -9.56 6.62 3.44
CA ASP A 7 -8.89 7.54 4.33
C ASP A 7 -7.39 7.55 4.06
N LEU A 8 -6.83 6.37 3.84
CA LEU A 8 -5.41 6.25 3.53
C LEU A 8 -5.06 6.97 2.24
N ILE A 9 -5.88 6.80 1.23
CA ILE A 9 -5.63 7.46 -0.05
C ILE A 9 -5.65 8.98 0.12
N GLN A 10 -6.59 9.50 0.88
CA GLN A 10 -6.67 10.93 1.11
C GLN A 10 -5.44 11.45 1.84
N MET A 11 -4.96 10.71 2.81
CA MET A 11 -3.75 11.11 3.51
C MET A 11 -2.55 11.11 2.58
N LEU A 12 -2.47 10.11 1.73
CA LEU A 12 -1.37 10.03 0.78
C LEU A 12 -1.35 11.22 -0.16
N GLU A 13 -2.53 11.65 -0.59
CA GLU A 13 -2.60 12.77 -1.50
C GLU A 13 -2.09 14.05 -0.87
N LYS A 14 -2.16 14.15 0.45
CA LYS A 14 -1.73 15.36 1.14
C LYS A 14 -0.28 15.32 1.59
N ILE A 15 0.34 14.17 1.55
CA ILE A 15 1.75 14.05 1.92
C ILE A 15 2.60 14.56 0.77
N GLN A 16 3.44 15.56 1.05
CA GLN A 16 4.29 16.15 0.03
C GLN A 16 5.77 15.94 0.29
N ASN A 17 6.13 15.52 1.48
CA ASN A 17 7.53 15.28 1.81
C ASN A 17 8.02 14.06 1.03
N PRO A 18 9.03 14.21 0.15
CA PRO A 18 9.49 13.10 -0.67
C PRO A 18 10.07 11.94 0.13
N ASN A 19 10.68 12.23 1.29
CA ASN A 19 11.20 11.17 2.12
C ASN A 19 10.07 10.32 2.70
N HIS A 20 9.01 10.99 3.12
CA HIS A 20 7.85 10.28 3.64
C HIS A 20 7.18 9.45 2.56
N LEU A 21 7.09 10.00 1.36
CA LEU A 21 6.50 9.26 0.26
C LEU A 21 7.30 8.02 -0.08
N ALA A 22 8.63 8.14 -0.03
CA ALA A 22 9.47 7.00 -0.29
C ALA A 22 9.26 5.89 0.73
N MET A 23 9.11 6.27 1.99
CA MET A 23 8.86 5.29 3.04
C MET A 23 7.53 4.57 2.83
N VAL A 24 6.49 5.35 2.56
CA VAL A 24 5.17 4.78 2.35
C VAL A 24 5.17 3.88 1.13
N TYR A 25 5.84 4.32 0.09
CA TYR A 25 5.93 3.53 -1.13
C TYR A 25 6.55 2.17 -0.85
N GLY A 26 7.65 2.15 -0.09
CA GLY A 26 8.29 0.89 0.24
C GLY A 26 7.39 -0.03 1.05
N PHE A 27 6.70 0.54 2.02
CA PHE A 27 5.77 -0.21 2.85
C PHE A 27 4.66 -0.84 2.01
N VAL A 28 4.02 -0.02 1.22
CA VAL A 28 2.88 -0.47 0.44
C VAL A 28 3.31 -1.48 -0.61
N LYS A 29 4.42 -1.22 -1.25
CA LYS A 29 4.92 -2.13 -2.27
C LYS A 29 5.20 -3.51 -1.69
N ARG A 30 5.80 -3.53 -0.51
CA ARG A 30 6.11 -4.80 0.13
C ARG A 30 4.85 -5.60 0.43
N MET A 31 3.86 -4.93 1.00
CA MET A 31 2.61 -5.61 1.31
C MET A 31 1.90 -6.07 0.05
N TYR A 32 1.95 -5.24 -0.97
CA TYR A 32 1.33 -5.59 -2.24
C TYR A 32 1.95 -6.85 -2.83
N LEU A 33 3.28 -6.93 -2.80
CA LEU A 33 3.96 -8.09 -3.34
C LEU A 33 3.71 -9.34 -2.50
N GLU A 34 3.62 -9.18 -1.19
CA GLU A 34 3.35 -10.31 -0.33
C GLU A 34 1.96 -10.87 -0.59
N GLU A 35 0.99 -10.00 -0.80
CA GLU A 35 -0.35 -10.46 -1.07
C GLU A 35 -0.45 -11.12 -2.43
N GLN A 36 0.33 -10.66 -3.39
CA GLN A 36 0.36 -11.31 -4.68
C GLN A 36 0.94 -12.72 -4.59
N LYS A 37 1.97 -12.88 -3.78
CA LYS A 37 2.53 -14.20 -3.55
C LYS A 37 1.52 -15.14 -2.95
N GLU A 38 0.76 -14.67 -1.98
CA GLU A 38 -0.25 -15.51 -1.36
C GLU A 38 -1.34 -15.87 -2.35
N ARG A 39 -1.69 -14.94 -3.20
CA ARG A 39 -2.69 -15.20 -4.22
C ARG A 39 -2.23 -16.26 -5.18
N GLU A 40 -0.96 -16.19 -5.58
CA GLU A 40 -0.41 -17.18 -6.47
C GLU A 40 -0.34 -18.56 -5.83
N LYS A 41 -0.03 -18.60 -4.55
CA LYS A 41 -0.01 -19.87 -3.85
C LYS A 41 -1.39 -20.49 -3.77
N ARG A 42 -2.41 -19.68 -3.65
CA ARG A 42 -3.76 -20.19 -3.59
C ARG A 42 -4.31 -20.58 -4.93
N HIS A 43 -3.73 -20.04 -5.96
CA HIS A 43 -4.20 -20.28 -7.31
C HIS A 43 -3.80 -21.68 -7.72
N GLU A 44 -4.79 -22.54 -7.82
CA GLU A 44 -4.53 -23.96 -8.12
C GLU A 44 -4.90 -24.27 -9.54
#